data_6a8f87ded4e4dae24254ead75ab192b3
#
_entry.id   6a8f87ded4e4dae24254ead75ab192b3
#
_cell.length_a   1.000
_cell.length_b   1.000
_cell.length_c   1.000
_cell.angle_alpha   90.00
_cell.angle_beta   90.00
_cell.angle_gamma   90.00
#
_symmetry.space_group_name_H-M   'P 1'
#
loop_
_entity.id
_entity.type
_entity.pdbx_description
1 polymer ?
#
loop_
_entity_poly.entity_id
_entity_poly.type
_entity_poly.pdbx_seq_one_letter_code
_entity_poly.pdbx_strand_id
1 'polypeptide(L)'
;LELTVNAGRDAAYDLGNGQVILSTTDFFMPIADDAFDFGRIAATNAISDIYAMGGTPMMAIAILGWPVNKLPAELAQRVVDGGRQACSDAGIPLAGGHSIDSQEPIFGLAVTGQVPKERLKQNNTATAGCLLYLTKPLGVGVLTTAQKQKKLKPVHETLARDVMCRLNSVGASVAHLDTVKAMTDVTGFGLLGHLLEMCEGSGVQASLHYERIPCLAPVKEYIALGCVPGGTGRNFDSYGHKLGPLH
;
A
#
# COMPACT_ATOMS: atom_id res chain seq x y z
N LEU A 1 -12.28 3.53 27.08
CA LEU A 1 -11.36 3.80 25.97
C LEU A 1 -11.11 2.46 25.29
N GLU A 2 -11.81 2.16 24.21
CA GLU A 2 -11.53 0.99 23.39
C GLU A 2 -10.53 1.40 22.31
N LEU A 3 -9.31 0.89 22.42
CA LEU A 3 -8.37 0.84 21.31
C LEU A 3 -8.86 -0.25 20.36
N THR A 4 -9.44 0.14 19.24
CA THR A 4 -9.72 -0.81 18.16
C THR A 4 -8.40 -1.02 17.42
N VAL A 5 -7.64 -2.03 17.83
CA VAL A 5 -6.47 -2.48 17.10
C VAL A 5 -6.99 -3.38 15.97
N ASN A 6 -6.97 -2.91 14.73
CA ASN A 6 -6.97 -3.81 13.60
C ASN A 6 -5.70 -4.66 13.71
N ALA A 7 -5.81 -5.96 13.43
CA ALA A 7 -4.68 -6.90 13.48
C ALA A 7 -3.65 -6.60 12.38
N GLY A 8 -3.11 -5.38 12.39
CA GLY A 8 -2.21 -4.84 11.41
C GLY A 8 -1.39 -3.70 11.99
N ARG A 9 -0.84 -2.87 11.12
CA ARG A 9 0.06 -1.76 11.46
C ARG A 9 -0.68 -0.46 11.77
N ASP A 10 -2.01 -0.44 11.60
CA ASP A 10 -2.83 0.75 11.64
C ASP A 10 -3.64 0.82 12.93
N ALA A 11 -3.73 2.01 13.48
CA ALA A 11 -4.47 2.26 14.71
C ALA A 11 -5.58 3.28 14.47
N ALA A 12 -6.73 3.02 15.08
CA ALA A 12 -7.85 3.95 15.13
C ALA A 12 -8.18 4.29 16.59
N TYR A 13 -8.26 5.58 16.92
CA TYR A 13 -8.55 6.06 18.25
C TYR A 13 -9.80 6.94 18.24
N ASP A 14 -10.87 6.48 18.89
CA ASP A 14 -12.13 7.21 19.00
C ASP A 14 -11.99 8.37 20.00
N LEU A 15 -12.21 9.59 19.52
CA LEU A 15 -12.16 10.81 20.35
C LEU A 15 -13.41 11.00 21.24
N GLY A 16 -14.45 10.20 21.06
CA GLY A 16 -15.71 10.31 21.82
C GLY A 16 -16.63 11.45 21.36
N ASN A 17 -16.24 12.20 20.32
CA ASN A 17 -17.02 13.31 19.76
C ASN A 17 -17.51 13.04 18.32
N GLY A 18 -17.56 11.78 17.92
CA GLY A 18 -17.94 11.38 16.55
C GLY A 18 -16.78 11.40 15.55
N GLN A 19 -15.56 11.68 16.00
CA GLN A 19 -14.35 11.64 15.19
C GLN A 19 -13.39 10.55 15.67
N VAL A 20 -12.69 9.95 14.73
CA VAL A 20 -11.64 8.94 14.97
C VAL A 20 -10.34 9.46 14.40
N ILE A 21 -9.26 9.40 15.18
CA ILE A 21 -7.90 9.62 14.72
C ILE A 21 -7.35 8.30 14.20
N LEU A 22 -6.71 8.38 13.04
CA LEU A 22 -6.02 7.27 12.38
C LEU A 22 -4.52 7.49 12.47
N SER A 23 -3.76 6.43 12.70
CA SER A 23 -2.30 6.48 12.71
C SER A 23 -1.74 5.22 12.07
N THR A 24 -0.84 5.38 11.13
CA THR A 24 -0.13 4.30 10.44
C THR A 24 1.35 4.59 10.31
N THR A 25 2.14 3.57 10.09
CA THR A 25 3.58 3.69 9.85
C THR A 25 4.02 2.62 8.87
N ASP A 26 4.50 3.08 7.71
CA ASP A 26 5.10 2.22 6.70
C ASP A 26 6.44 2.77 6.22
N PHE A 27 7.43 1.89 6.16
CA PHE A 27 8.77 2.19 5.64
C PHE A 27 9.43 0.91 5.11
N PHE A 28 10.27 1.06 4.09
CA PHE A 28 10.95 -0.06 3.45
C PHE A 28 12.25 0.36 2.77
N MET A 29 13.01 -0.62 2.32
CA MET A 29 14.23 -0.44 1.52
C MET A 29 13.87 -0.05 0.08
N PRO A 30 14.81 0.53 -0.71
CA PRO A 30 14.55 0.96 -2.07
C PRO A 30 13.95 -0.14 -2.96
N ILE A 31 12.88 0.22 -3.66
CA ILE A 31 12.18 -0.60 -4.65
C ILE A 31 12.23 0.03 -6.05
N ALA A 32 12.79 1.22 -6.17
CA ALA A 32 13.06 1.95 -7.40
C ALA A 32 14.50 2.45 -7.39
N ASP A 33 15.11 2.56 -8.58
CA ASP A 33 16.51 3.01 -8.73
C ASP A 33 16.62 4.54 -8.57
N ASP A 34 15.63 5.32 -9.01
CA ASP A 34 15.60 6.76 -8.81
C ASP A 34 15.22 7.10 -7.37
N ALA A 35 16.05 7.91 -6.71
CA ALA A 35 15.87 8.27 -5.30
C ALA A 35 14.58 9.08 -5.04
N PHE A 36 14.19 9.96 -5.97
CA PHE A 36 12.95 10.73 -5.85
C PHE A 36 11.73 9.81 -6.00
N ASP A 37 11.73 8.92 -7.00
CA ASP A 37 10.66 7.95 -7.20
C ASP A 37 10.54 7.00 -6.00
N PHE A 38 11.66 6.53 -5.43
CA PHE A 38 11.64 5.73 -4.21
C PHE A 38 10.93 6.46 -3.06
N GLY A 39 11.31 7.71 -2.80
CA GLY A 39 10.69 8.52 -1.75
C GLY A 39 9.20 8.76 -1.99
N ARG A 40 8.82 9.05 -3.24
CA ARG A 40 7.43 9.27 -3.62
C ARG A 40 6.57 8.01 -3.45
N ILE A 41 7.08 6.85 -3.87
CA ILE A 41 6.39 5.57 -3.73
C ILE A 41 6.22 5.20 -2.25
N ALA A 42 7.27 5.33 -1.45
CA ALA A 42 7.23 5.00 -0.02
C ALA A 42 6.22 5.87 0.74
N ALA A 43 6.18 7.16 0.45
CA ALA A 43 5.20 8.07 1.04
C ALA A 43 3.76 7.78 0.57
N THR A 44 3.57 7.51 -0.73
CA THR A 44 2.26 7.13 -1.27
C THR A 44 1.72 5.85 -0.60
N ASN A 45 2.60 4.88 -0.37
CA ASN A 45 2.25 3.63 0.31
C ASN A 45 1.83 3.90 1.77
N ALA A 46 2.61 4.68 2.53
CA ALA A 46 2.27 4.99 3.92
C ALA A 46 0.95 5.78 4.08
N ILE A 47 0.65 6.68 3.13
CA ILE A 47 -0.61 7.43 3.12
C ILE A 47 -1.80 6.53 2.77
N SER A 48 -1.57 5.42 2.05
CA SER A 48 -2.62 4.51 1.56
C SER A 48 -3.48 3.93 2.67
N ASP A 49 -2.90 3.57 3.81
CA ASP A 49 -3.61 3.01 4.96
C ASP A 49 -4.70 3.95 5.50
N ILE A 50 -4.42 5.26 5.53
CA ILE A 50 -5.41 6.25 5.94
C ILE A 50 -6.62 6.21 5.00
N TYR A 51 -6.37 6.14 3.69
CA TYR A 51 -7.46 6.03 2.71
C TYR A 51 -8.17 4.68 2.78
N ALA A 52 -7.45 3.58 3.06
CA ALA A 52 -8.04 2.24 3.23
C ALA A 52 -8.98 2.17 4.43
N MET A 53 -8.77 3.00 5.45
CA MET A 53 -9.69 3.16 6.57
C MET A 53 -10.81 4.19 6.32
N GLY A 54 -10.94 4.71 5.11
CA GLY A 54 -11.95 5.73 4.75
C GLY A 54 -11.60 7.14 5.22
N GLY A 55 -10.39 7.33 5.73
CA GLY A 55 -9.93 8.58 6.35
C GLY A 55 -9.36 9.59 5.38
N THR A 56 -9.18 10.79 5.89
CA THR A 56 -8.46 11.88 5.24
C THR A 56 -7.13 12.08 5.97
N PRO A 57 -5.98 11.99 5.29
CA PRO A 57 -4.70 12.26 5.91
C PRO A 57 -4.62 13.74 6.33
N MET A 58 -3.90 14.01 7.43
CA MET A 58 -3.76 15.35 8.01
C MET A 58 -2.32 15.85 7.98
N MET A 59 -1.38 14.99 8.32
CA MET A 59 0.06 15.28 8.32
C MET A 59 0.86 14.00 8.29
N ALA A 60 2.13 14.12 7.93
CA ALA A 60 3.10 13.03 7.99
C ALA A 60 4.41 13.48 8.61
N ILE A 61 5.14 12.53 9.20
CA ILE A 61 6.53 12.69 9.63
C ILE A 61 7.39 11.62 8.96
N ALA A 62 8.60 11.99 8.52
CA ALA A 62 9.49 11.09 7.80
C ALA A 62 10.29 10.18 8.75
N ILE A 63 10.49 8.95 8.31
CA ILE A 63 11.43 7.98 8.91
C ILE A 63 12.50 7.73 7.86
N LEU A 64 13.75 8.09 8.16
CA LEU A 64 14.87 7.94 7.24
C LEU A 64 16.01 7.17 7.92
N GLY A 65 16.33 5.99 7.42
CA GLY A 65 17.61 5.32 7.66
C GLY A 65 18.54 5.55 6.48
N TRP A 66 19.77 6.04 6.73
CA TRP A 66 20.66 6.37 5.64
C TRP A 66 22.10 5.92 5.92
N PRO A 67 22.74 5.20 4.98
CA PRO A 67 24.13 4.76 5.15
C PRO A 67 25.10 5.88 4.78
N VAL A 68 25.34 6.81 5.71
CA VAL A 68 26.09 8.05 5.49
C VAL A 68 27.51 7.82 4.95
N ASN A 69 28.11 6.68 5.22
CA ASN A 69 29.45 6.31 4.75
C ASN A 69 29.47 5.67 3.36
N LYS A 70 28.30 5.32 2.78
CA LYS A 70 28.16 4.62 1.50
C LYS A 70 27.50 5.45 0.41
N LEU A 71 26.53 6.28 0.80
CA LEU A 71 25.71 7.05 -0.13
C LEU A 71 25.73 8.55 0.22
N PRO A 72 25.81 9.43 -0.81
CA PRO A 72 25.84 10.87 -0.60
C PRO A 72 24.53 11.41 -0.03
N ALA A 73 24.61 12.51 0.73
CA ALA A 73 23.46 13.14 1.38
C ALA A 73 22.45 13.71 0.35
N GLU A 74 22.93 14.08 -0.83
CA GLU A 74 22.09 14.58 -1.94
C GLU A 74 21.04 13.54 -2.39
N LEU A 75 21.39 12.25 -2.35
CA LEU A 75 20.42 11.19 -2.63
C LEU A 75 19.37 11.06 -1.51
N ALA A 76 19.80 11.22 -0.24
CA ALA A 76 18.84 11.26 0.88
C ALA A 76 17.89 12.44 0.74
N GLN A 77 18.39 13.61 0.35
CA GLN A 77 17.56 14.77 0.07
C GLN A 77 16.54 14.46 -1.03
N ARG A 78 16.95 13.86 -2.15
CA ARG A 78 16.04 13.49 -3.23
C ARG A 78 14.94 12.52 -2.77
N VAL A 79 15.27 11.56 -1.90
CA VAL A 79 14.26 10.65 -1.29
C VAL A 79 13.24 11.44 -0.49
N VAL A 80 13.69 12.33 0.37
CA VAL A 80 12.78 13.18 1.18
C VAL A 80 11.95 14.10 0.30
N ASP A 81 12.52 14.66 -0.77
CA ASP A 81 11.78 15.51 -1.72
C ASP A 81 10.69 14.71 -2.46
N GLY A 82 10.95 13.45 -2.82
CA GLY A 82 9.93 12.52 -3.34
C GLY A 82 8.79 12.30 -2.34
N GLY A 83 9.14 12.07 -1.07
CA GLY A 83 8.16 11.95 0.01
C GLY A 83 7.33 13.22 0.21
N ARG A 84 7.98 14.38 0.15
CA ARG A 84 7.32 15.70 0.22
C ARG A 84 6.34 15.90 -0.94
N GLN A 85 6.71 15.45 -2.15
CA GLN A 85 5.82 15.53 -3.30
C GLN A 85 4.55 14.71 -3.09
N ALA A 86 4.66 13.46 -2.61
CA ALA A 86 3.48 12.64 -2.34
C ALA A 86 2.58 13.26 -1.24
N CYS A 87 3.18 13.85 -0.20
CA CYS A 87 2.42 14.59 0.81
C CYS A 87 1.71 15.80 0.20
N SER A 88 2.39 16.56 -0.66
CA SER A 88 1.79 17.69 -1.39
C SER A 88 0.63 17.25 -2.29
N ASP A 89 0.79 16.14 -3.01
CA ASP A 89 -0.26 15.55 -3.86
C ASP A 89 -1.47 15.13 -3.01
N ALA A 90 -1.25 14.71 -1.76
CA ALA A 90 -2.31 14.37 -0.80
C ALA A 90 -2.88 15.59 -0.05
N GLY A 91 -2.35 16.79 -0.28
CA GLY A 91 -2.78 18.02 0.38
C GLY A 91 -2.37 18.14 1.85
N ILE A 92 -1.30 17.45 2.27
CA ILE A 92 -0.82 17.43 3.66
C ILE A 92 0.63 17.89 3.78
N PRO A 93 1.05 18.46 4.92
CA PRO A 93 2.45 18.76 5.17
C PRO A 93 3.26 17.48 5.51
N LEU A 94 4.49 17.40 5.01
CA LEU A 94 5.55 16.61 5.64
C LEU A 94 6.13 17.48 6.77
N ALA A 95 5.61 17.29 7.98
CA ALA A 95 5.75 18.22 9.10
C ALA A 95 7.07 18.07 9.89
N GLY A 96 7.80 17.01 9.65
CA GLY A 96 9.06 16.72 10.34
C GLY A 96 9.51 15.30 10.10
N GLY A 97 10.32 14.77 11.00
CA GLY A 97 10.78 13.39 10.91
C GLY A 97 12.01 13.12 11.76
N HIS A 98 12.52 11.91 11.65
CA HIS A 98 13.75 11.48 12.30
C HIS A 98 14.63 10.71 11.33
N SER A 99 15.94 10.90 11.43
CA SER A 99 16.93 10.17 10.63
C SER A 99 17.95 9.46 11.53
N ILE A 100 18.36 8.29 11.10
CA ILE A 100 19.39 7.50 11.75
C ILE A 100 20.42 7.03 10.73
N ASP A 101 21.66 6.77 11.19
CA ASP A 101 22.61 5.99 10.42
C ASP A 101 22.17 4.53 10.35
N SER A 102 22.21 3.93 9.17
CA SER A 102 21.78 2.55 8.95
C SER A 102 22.66 1.87 7.89
N GLN A 103 22.62 0.55 7.84
CA GLN A 103 23.45 -0.20 6.88
C GLN A 103 22.94 -0.08 5.44
N GLU A 104 21.62 0.06 5.28
CA GLU A 104 20.91 0.17 4.00
C GLU A 104 19.95 1.36 4.05
N PRO A 105 19.64 2.01 2.91
CA PRO A 105 18.64 3.04 2.86
C PRO A 105 17.27 2.50 3.30
N ILE A 106 16.59 3.25 4.15
CA ILE A 106 15.20 2.98 4.57
C ILE A 106 14.47 4.32 4.52
N PHE A 107 13.28 4.33 3.92
CA PHE A 107 12.43 5.50 3.94
C PHE A 107 10.96 5.13 4.03
N GLY A 108 10.22 5.98 4.70
CA GLY A 108 8.77 5.92 4.80
C GLY A 108 8.23 7.02 5.68
N LEU A 109 6.97 6.90 6.04
CA LEU A 109 6.28 7.91 6.84
C LEU A 109 5.53 7.26 8.00
N ALA A 110 5.39 8.00 9.10
CA ALA A 110 4.27 7.84 10.00
C ALA A 110 3.24 8.91 9.61
N VAL A 111 1.99 8.48 9.35
CA VAL A 111 0.91 9.33 8.86
C VAL A 111 -0.22 9.38 9.87
N THR A 112 -0.68 10.60 10.15
CA THR A 112 -1.87 10.83 10.97
C THR A 112 -3.00 11.31 10.06
N GLY A 113 -4.18 10.73 10.26
CA GLY A 113 -5.40 11.11 9.56
C GLY A 113 -6.60 11.15 10.50
N GLN A 114 -7.75 11.49 9.96
CA GLN A 114 -9.00 11.48 10.69
C GLN A 114 -10.14 10.96 9.82
N VAL A 115 -11.16 10.44 10.47
CA VAL A 115 -12.40 10.00 9.81
C VAL A 115 -13.59 10.19 10.75
N PRO A 116 -14.78 10.62 10.26
CA PRO A 116 -16.01 10.51 11.03
C PRO A 116 -16.27 9.04 11.41
N LYS A 117 -16.64 8.78 12.66
CA LYS A 117 -16.80 7.41 13.19
C LYS A 117 -17.73 6.55 12.32
N GLU A 118 -18.79 7.11 11.79
CA GLU A 118 -19.75 6.43 10.92
C GLU A 118 -19.20 6.08 9.52
N ARG A 119 -18.07 6.69 9.14
CA ARG A 119 -17.40 6.44 7.85
C ARG A 119 -16.16 5.56 7.96
N LEU A 120 -15.75 5.23 9.20
CA LEU A 120 -14.62 4.35 9.42
C LEU A 120 -14.87 2.99 8.74
N LYS A 121 -13.95 2.61 7.86
CA LYS A 121 -13.96 1.29 7.20
C LYS A 121 -12.90 0.40 7.83
N GLN A 122 -13.25 -0.86 7.94
CA GLN A 122 -12.38 -1.92 8.48
C GLN A 122 -12.26 -3.04 7.45
N ASN A 123 -11.23 -3.85 7.57
CA ASN A 123 -11.02 -4.97 6.67
C ASN A 123 -11.77 -6.25 7.11
N ASN A 124 -12.42 -6.23 8.28
CA ASN A 124 -13.09 -7.39 8.91
C ASN A 124 -14.62 -7.25 8.99
N THR A 125 -15.21 -6.39 8.17
CA THR A 125 -16.65 -6.08 8.20
C THR A 125 -17.38 -6.43 6.90
N ALA A 126 -16.77 -7.24 6.03
CA ALA A 126 -17.40 -7.72 4.82
C ALA A 126 -18.58 -8.67 5.15
N THR A 127 -19.59 -8.69 4.29
CA THR A 127 -20.76 -9.55 4.44
C THR A 127 -20.99 -10.41 3.21
N ALA A 128 -21.66 -11.56 3.37
CA ALA A 128 -22.02 -12.40 2.25
C ALA A 128 -22.86 -11.62 1.22
N GLY A 129 -22.59 -11.85 -0.06
CA GLY A 129 -23.22 -11.13 -1.18
C GLY A 129 -22.55 -9.83 -1.59
N CYS A 130 -21.50 -9.36 -0.90
CA CYS A 130 -20.69 -8.26 -1.35
C CYS A 130 -19.96 -8.58 -2.65
N LEU A 131 -19.85 -7.57 -3.52
CA LEU A 131 -18.97 -7.60 -4.69
C LEU A 131 -17.59 -7.07 -4.33
N LEU A 132 -16.56 -7.60 -4.99
CA LEU A 132 -15.19 -7.14 -4.85
C LEU A 132 -14.85 -6.13 -5.94
N TYR A 133 -14.23 -5.03 -5.53
CA TYR A 133 -13.75 -3.98 -6.42
C TYR A 133 -12.26 -3.74 -6.19
N LEU A 134 -11.50 -3.64 -7.27
CA LEU A 134 -10.09 -3.30 -7.24
C LEU A 134 -9.89 -1.96 -7.97
N THR A 135 -9.38 -0.97 -7.26
CA THR A 135 -9.29 0.42 -7.77
C THR A 135 -8.05 0.70 -8.60
N LYS A 136 -7.07 -0.20 -8.57
CA LYS A 136 -5.88 -0.17 -9.41
C LYS A 136 -5.60 -1.55 -9.99
N PRO A 137 -5.05 -1.65 -11.21
CA PRO A 137 -4.69 -2.93 -11.79
C PRO A 137 -3.50 -3.56 -11.04
N LEU A 138 -3.48 -4.89 -10.97
CA LEU A 138 -2.37 -5.67 -10.43
C LEU A 138 -1.21 -5.79 -11.42
N GLY A 139 -0.03 -6.19 -10.91
CA GLY A 139 1.12 -6.53 -11.74
C GLY A 139 2.38 -5.71 -11.49
N VAL A 140 2.34 -4.75 -10.55
CA VAL A 140 3.50 -3.95 -10.16
C VAL A 140 4.71 -4.83 -9.84
N GLY A 141 4.52 -5.88 -9.01
CA GLY A 141 5.61 -6.79 -8.63
C GLY A 141 6.23 -7.54 -9.83
N VAL A 142 5.44 -7.87 -10.83
CA VAL A 142 5.93 -8.51 -12.07
C VAL A 142 6.79 -7.52 -12.88
N LEU A 143 6.31 -6.28 -13.07
CA LEU A 143 7.04 -5.27 -13.83
C LEU A 143 8.34 -4.85 -13.13
N THR A 144 8.33 -4.65 -11.81
CA THR A 144 9.54 -4.33 -11.05
C THR A 144 10.54 -5.50 -11.07
N THR A 145 10.06 -6.74 -11.09
CA THR A 145 10.93 -7.92 -11.28
C THR A 145 11.51 -7.95 -12.67
N ALA A 146 10.72 -7.66 -13.70
CA ALA A 146 11.20 -7.57 -15.09
C ALA A 146 12.27 -6.47 -15.25
N GLN A 147 12.10 -5.33 -14.56
CA GLN A 147 13.10 -4.25 -14.51
C GLN A 147 14.41 -4.73 -13.87
N LYS A 148 14.35 -5.35 -12.69
CA LYS A 148 15.53 -5.92 -12.01
C LYS A 148 16.25 -6.97 -12.85
N GLN A 149 15.51 -7.77 -13.64
CA GLN A 149 16.06 -8.76 -14.57
C GLN A 149 16.50 -8.16 -15.91
N LYS A 150 16.41 -6.84 -16.10
CA LYS A 150 16.72 -6.13 -17.37
C LYS A 150 15.93 -6.67 -18.57
N LYS A 151 14.72 -7.14 -18.33
CA LYS A 151 13.79 -7.65 -19.36
C LYS A 151 12.68 -6.66 -19.70
N LEU A 152 12.52 -5.59 -18.89
CA LEU A 152 11.47 -4.60 -19.08
C LEU A 152 11.74 -3.78 -20.35
N LYS A 153 10.73 -3.68 -21.23
CA LYS A 153 10.83 -2.87 -22.44
C LYS A 153 10.78 -1.38 -22.08
N PRO A 154 11.50 -0.50 -22.81
CA PRO A 154 11.50 0.94 -22.53
C PRO A 154 10.11 1.56 -22.47
N VAL A 155 9.19 1.13 -23.33
CA VAL A 155 7.79 1.62 -23.36
C VAL A 155 6.99 1.28 -22.08
N HIS A 156 7.48 0.38 -21.24
CA HIS A 156 6.81 -0.04 -20.00
C HIS A 156 7.51 0.46 -18.73
N GLU A 157 8.62 1.17 -18.83
CA GLU A 157 9.48 1.54 -17.69
C GLU A 157 8.75 2.35 -16.62
N THR A 158 7.79 3.19 -17.01
CA THR A 158 7.07 4.05 -16.07
C THR A 158 5.82 3.43 -15.47
N LEU A 159 5.28 2.35 -16.06
CA LEU A 159 3.98 1.81 -15.70
C LEU A 159 3.86 1.42 -14.22
N ALA A 160 4.84 0.71 -13.69
CA ALA A 160 4.83 0.31 -12.28
C ALA A 160 4.94 1.52 -11.36
N ARG A 161 5.88 2.43 -11.64
CA ARG A 161 6.06 3.68 -10.90
C ARG A 161 4.78 4.52 -10.88
N ASP A 162 4.16 4.72 -12.04
CA ASP A 162 2.98 5.58 -12.17
C ASP A 162 1.79 5.04 -11.35
N VAL A 163 1.62 3.71 -11.29
CA VAL A 163 0.62 3.06 -10.43
C VAL A 163 0.98 3.20 -8.95
N MET A 164 2.25 2.99 -8.57
CA MET A 164 2.72 3.09 -7.19
C MET A 164 2.67 4.53 -6.66
N CYS A 165 2.92 5.54 -7.49
CA CYS A 165 2.85 6.95 -7.11
C CYS A 165 1.44 7.53 -7.09
N ARG A 166 0.42 6.80 -7.55
CA ARG A 166 -0.97 7.27 -7.54
C ARG A 166 -1.59 7.03 -6.17
N LEU A 167 -2.06 8.10 -5.52
CA LEU A 167 -2.75 8.02 -4.24
C LEU A 167 -4.04 7.17 -4.32
N ASN A 168 -4.36 6.48 -3.22
CA ASN A 168 -5.59 5.71 -3.05
C ASN A 168 -6.76 6.54 -2.49
N SER A 169 -6.81 7.83 -2.80
CA SER A 169 -7.80 8.79 -2.28
C SER A 169 -9.26 8.41 -2.55
N VAL A 170 -9.48 7.51 -3.51
CA VAL A 170 -10.80 6.92 -3.75
C VAL A 170 -11.39 6.26 -2.50
N GLY A 171 -10.55 5.69 -1.60
CA GLY A 171 -10.99 5.10 -0.35
C GLY A 171 -11.76 6.10 0.53
N ALA A 172 -11.22 7.30 0.72
CA ALA A 172 -11.92 8.38 1.41
C ALA A 172 -13.20 8.81 0.68
N SER A 173 -13.14 8.84 -0.67
CA SER A 173 -14.28 9.27 -1.50
C SER A 173 -15.48 8.33 -1.40
N VAL A 174 -15.27 7.02 -1.21
CA VAL A 174 -16.35 6.02 -1.14
C VAL A 174 -16.74 5.67 0.30
N ALA A 175 -16.02 6.15 1.29
CA ALA A 175 -16.24 5.81 2.70
C ALA A 175 -17.63 6.22 3.22
N HIS A 176 -18.27 7.25 2.62
CA HIS A 176 -19.61 7.70 2.96
C HIS A 176 -20.72 6.76 2.46
N LEU A 177 -20.39 5.79 1.59
CA LEU A 177 -21.36 4.86 1.05
C LEU A 177 -21.59 3.69 2.03
N ASP A 178 -22.82 3.53 2.49
CA ASP A 178 -23.21 2.43 3.38
C ASP A 178 -23.10 1.05 2.69
N THR A 179 -23.09 1.05 1.36
CA THR A 179 -22.90 -0.17 0.55
C THR A 179 -21.45 -0.66 0.56
N VAL A 180 -20.47 0.18 0.87
CA VAL A 180 -19.08 -0.21 1.06
C VAL A 180 -18.93 -0.76 2.47
N LYS A 181 -18.84 -2.09 2.60
CA LYS A 181 -18.82 -2.79 3.89
C LYS A 181 -17.45 -2.92 4.49
N ALA A 182 -16.43 -3.21 3.68
CA ALA A 182 -15.06 -3.38 4.12
C ALA A 182 -14.09 -2.81 3.08
N MET A 183 -12.94 -2.37 3.53
CA MET A 183 -11.85 -1.91 2.69
C MET A 183 -10.51 -2.38 3.23
N THR A 184 -9.55 -2.57 2.35
CA THR A 184 -8.12 -2.70 2.62
C THR A 184 -7.36 -2.21 1.40
N ASP A 185 -6.11 -1.87 1.55
CA ASP A 185 -5.22 -1.74 0.40
C ASP A 185 -4.51 -3.06 0.10
N VAL A 186 -3.85 -3.16 -1.05
CA VAL A 186 -3.14 -4.37 -1.48
C VAL A 186 -1.67 -4.04 -1.64
N THR A 187 -0.84 -4.62 -0.80
CA THR A 187 0.61 -4.42 -0.78
C THR A 187 1.38 -5.74 -1.00
N GLY A 188 2.44 -5.98 -0.24
CA GLY A 188 3.39 -7.07 -0.46
C GLY A 188 2.83 -8.50 -0.34
N PHE A 189 1.72 -8.70 0.37
CA PHE A 189 1.05 -10.01 0.44
C PHE A 189 0.23 -10.35 -0.81
N GLY A 190 0.04 -9.38 -1.70
CA GLY A 190 -0.74 -9.54 -2.93
C GLY A 190 -2.24 -9.65 -2.69
N LEU A 191 -3.00 -9.73 -3.78
CA LEU A 191 -4.46 -9.77 -3.73
C LEU A 191 -4.98 -10.87 -2.80
N LEU A 192 -4.47 -12.09 -2.95
CA LEU A 192 -4.99 -13.24 -2.21
C LEU A 192 -4.69 -13.15 -0.72
N GLY A 193 -3.52 -12.63 -0.31
CA GLY A 193 -3.18 -12.46 1.10
C GLY A 193 -4.09 -11.46 1.80
N HIS A 194 -4.27 -10.27 1.22
CA HIS A 194 -5.14 -9.24 1.79
C HIS A 194 -6.62 -9.63 1.74
N LEU A 195 -7.07 -10.29 0.67
CA LEU A 195 -8.45 -10.78 0.60
C LEU A 195 -8.70 -11.90 1.61
N LEU A 196 -7.73 -12.80 1.84
CA LEU A 196 -7.82 -13.83 2.85
C LEU A 196 -7.98 -13.23 4.25
N GLU A 197 -7.19 -12.21 4.58
CA GLU A 197 -7.32 -11.47 5.83
C GLU A 197 -8.72 -10.86 6.01
N MET A 198 -9.26 -10.24 4.95
CA MET A 198 -10.64 -9.74 4.95
C MET A 198 -11.65 -10.87 5.17
N CYS A 199 -11.49 -12.00 4.51
CA CYS A 199 -12.40 -13.15 4.62
C CYS A 199 -12.37 -13.75 6.04
N GLU A 200 -11.17 -13.98 6.58
CA GLU A 200 -11.01 -14.53 7.93
C GLU A 200 -11.58 -13.57 8.99
N GLY A 201 -11.23 -12.29 8.92
CA GLY A 201 -11.73 -11.28 9.85
C GLY A 201 -13.25 -11.09 9.80
N SER A 202 -13.86 -11.31 8.63
CA SER A 202 -15.31 -11.14 8.42
C SER A 202 -16.11 -12.44 8.56
N GLY A 203 -15.45 -13.60 8.68
CA GLY A 203 -16.13 -14.92 8.71
C GLY A 203 -16.84 -15.30 7.40
N VAL A 204 -16.27 -14.89 6.25
CA VAL A 204 -16.83 -15.14 4.91
C VAL A 204 -15.81 -15.78 3.98
N GLN A 205 -16.27 -16.25 2.82
CA GLN A 205 -15.42 -16.72 1.71
C GLN A 205 -15.55 -15.77 0.52
N ALA A 206 -14.49 -15.68 -0.28
CA ALA A 206 -14.49 -14.96 -1.55
C ALA A 206 -14.34 -15.96 -2.72
N SER A 207 -15.09 -15.74 -3.78
CA SER A 207 -14.93 -16.42 -5.07
C SER A 207 -14.39 -15.43 -6.10
N LEU A 208 -13.26 -15.76 -6.71
CA LEU A 208 -12.59 -14.95 -7.70
C LEU A 208 -12.67 -15.59 -9.08
N HIS A 209 -13.00 -14.78 -10.08
CA HIS A 209 -12.88 -15.15 -11.49
C HIS A 209 -11.56 -14.58 -12.01
N TYR A 210 -10.55 -15.42 -12.22
CA TYR A 210 -9.21 -15.02 -12.63
C TYR A 210 -9.20 -14.07 -13.83
N GLU A 211 -10.01 -14.38 -14.86
CA GLU A 211 -10.09 -13.56 -16.09
C GLU A 211 -10.67 -12.15 -15.88
N ARG A 212 -11.32 -11.92 -14.75
CA ARG A 212 -11.91 -10.61 -14.39
C ARG A 212 -11.03 -9.77 -13.50
N ILE A 213 -9.89 -10.30 -13.04
CA ILE A 213 -8.95 -9.56 -12.20
C ILE A 213 -8.24 -8.52 -13.09
N PRO A 214 -8.39 -7.21 -12.83
CA PRO A 214 -7.73 -6.19 -13.63
C PRO A 214 -6.22 -6.24 -13.41
N CYS A 215 -5.48 -6.39 -14.52
CA CYS A 215 -4.02 -6.39 -14.53
C CYS A 215 -3.49 -5.35 -15.51
N LEU A 216 -2.28 -4.85 -15.26
CA LEU A 216 -1.54 -4.03 -16.21
C LEU A 216 -1.34 -4.83 -17.51
N ALA A 217 -1.57 -4.20 -18.65
CA ALA A 217 -1.61 -4.87 -19.94
C ALA A 217 -0.42 -5.79 -20.25
N PRO A 218 0.87 -5.39 -19.99
CA PRO A 218 2.02 -6.22 -20.35
C PRO A 218 2.34 -7.33 -19.34
N VAL A 219 1.61 -7.45 -18.23
CA VAL A 219 1.96 -8.38 -17.13
C VAL A 219 2.03 -9.83 -17.59
N LYS A 220 1.07 -10.29 -18.40
CA LYS A 220 1.05 -11.66 -18.91
C LYS A 220 2.31 -11.99 -19.73
N GLU A 221 2.82 -11.03 -20.52
CA GLU A 221 4.05 -11.17 -21.28
C GLU A 221 5.25 -11.43 -20.37
N TYR A 222 5.39 -10.64 -19.29
CA TYR A 222 6.52 -10.78 -18.37
C TYR A 222 6.43 -12.01 -17.47
N ILE A 223 5.23 -12.45 -17.11
CA ILE A 223 5.04 -13.75 -16.43
C ILE A 223 5.53 -14.89 -17.33
N ALA A 224 5.20 -14.87 -18.62
CA ALA A 224 5.70 -15.87 -19.58
C ALA A 224 7.23 -15.87 -19.72
N LEU A 225 7.89 -14.73 -19.48
CA LEU A 225 9.34 -14.59 -19.43
C LEU A 225 9.96 -14.99 -18.07
N GLY A 226 9.17 -15.51 -17.13
CA GLY A 226 9.62 -15.92 -15.81
C GLY A 226 9.87 -14.76 -14.83
N CYS A 227 9.30 -13.58 -15.09
CA CYS A 227 9.41 -12.43 -14.18
C CYS A 227 8.42 -12.54 -13.03
N VAL A 228 8.62 -13.51 -12.14
CA VAL A 228 7.78 -13.75 -10.96
C VAL A 228 8.44 -13.08 -9.75
N PRO A 229 7.70 -12.26 -8.98
CA PRO A 229 8.22 -11.64 -7.75
C PRO A 229 8.73 -12.68 -6.76
N GLY A 230 9.89 -12.44 -6.14
CA GLY A 230 10.44 -13.35 -5.15
C GLY A 230 9.57 -13.56 -3.89
N GLY A 231 8.66 -12.62 -3.62
CA GLY A 231 7.66 -12.75 -2.56
C GLY A 231 6.55 -13.76 -2.85
N THR A 232 6.30 -14.08 -4.12
CA THR A 232 5.16 -14.95 -4.51
C THR A 232 5.25 -16.33 -3.87
N GLY A 233 6.42 -16.98 -3.93
CA GLY A 233 6.64 -18.29 -3.30
C GLY A 233 6.44 -18.22 -1.78
N ARG A 234 7.09 -17.26 -1.11
CA ARG A 234 6.96 -17.07 0.34
C ARG A 234 5.51 -16.80 0.78
N ASN A 235 4.78 -16.00 0.00
CA ASN A 235 3.37 -15.74 0.26
C ASN A 235 2.55 -17.02 0.13
N PHE A 236 2.78 -17.80 -0.94
CA PHE A 236 2.09 -19.06 -1.14
C PHE A 236 2.42 -20.09 -0.04
N ASP A 237 3.67 -20.20 0.38
CA ASP A 237 4.07 -21.05 1.51
C ASP A 237 3.39 -20.63 2.82
N SER A 238 3.17 -19.33 3.02
CA SER A 238 2.55 -18.79 4.23
C SER A 238 1.04 -19.04 4.30
N TYR A 239 0.30 -18.83 3.22
CA TYR A 239 -1.16 -18.88 3.25
C TYR A 239 -1.81 -19.69 2.13
N GLY A 240 -1.03 -20.27 1.22
CA GLY A 240 -1.56 -21.04 0.08
C GLY A 240 -2.45 -22.22 0.49
N HIS A 241 -2.15 -22.82 1.65
CA HIS A 241 -2.94 -23.94 2.21
C HIS A 241 -4.37 -23.53 2.63
N LYS A 242 -4.66 -22.22 2.75
CA LYS A 242 -5.97 -21.66 3.06
C LYS A 242 -6.78 -21.31 1.80
N LEU A 243 -6.16 -21.37 0.63
CA LEU A 243 -6.81 -21.09 -0.63
C LEU A 243 -7.59 -22.32 -1.09
N GLY A 244 -8.78 -22.10 -1.63
CA GLY A 244 -9.56 -23.15 -2.28
C GLY A 244 -8.90 -23.64 -3.57
N PRO A 245 -9.48 -24.69 -4.19
CA PRO A 245 -8.93 -25.23 -5.42
C PRO A 245 -8.90 -24.16 -6.53
N LEU A 246 -7.79 -24.13 -7.24
CA LEU A 246 -7.61 -23.32 -8.44
C LEU A 246 -8.18 -24.13 -9.62
N HIS A 247 -9.25 -23.62 -10.25
CA HIS A 247 -9.91 -24.23 -11.41
C HIS A 247 -9.58 -23.49 -12.68
#